data_6c108edcf4da8dfff8687e5594c2b84c
#
_entry.id   6c108edcf4da8dfff8687e5594c2b84c
#
_cell.length_a   1.000
_cell.length_b   1.000
_cell.length_c   1.000
_cell.angle_alpha   90.00
_cell.angle_beta   90.00
_cell.angle_gamma   90.00
#
_symmetry.space_group_name_H-M   'P 1'
#
loop_
_entity.id
_entity.type
_entity.pdbx_description
1 polymer ?
#
loop_
_entity_poly.entity_id
_entity_poly.type
_entity_poly.pdbx_seq_one_letter_code
_entity_poly.pdbx_strand_id
1 'polypeptide(L)'
;MASRIEQLEGFVKEDPHDPFNLYALALEYSKSDVHKAVEIFNQLLNTHAGYVPTYYHLGKLYVDISENEKALAVFDAGIKVASSARDQKALRELQSARQELLLDLED
;
A
#
# COMPACT_ATOMS: atom_id res chain seq x y z
N MET A 1 -27.66 8.64 3.43
CA MET A 1 -26.31 9.24 3.43
C MET A 1 -25.31 8.30 2.79
N ALA A 2 -24.40 8.82 2.02
CA ALA A 2 -23.37 7.97 1.40
C ALA A 2 -22.38 7.48 2.47
N SER A 3 -21.94 6.25 2.36
CA SER A 3 -20.86 5.71 3.19
C SER A 3 -19.53 6.38 2.83
N ARG A 4 -18.53 6.19 3.68
CA ARG A 4 -17.18 6.70 3.40
C ARG A 4 -16.63 6.10 2.10
N ILE A 5 -16.86 4.81 1.89
CA ILE A 5 -16.43 4.14 0.66
C ILE A 5 -17.10 4.78 -0.56
N GLU A 6 -18.42 5.00 -0.51
CA GLU A 6 -19.14 5.63 -1.63
C GLU A 6 -18.63 7.03 -1.93
N GLN A 7 -18.34 7.82 -0.88
CA GLN A 7 -17.77 9.16 -1.05
C GLN A 7 -16.41 9.10 -1.75
N LEU A 8 -15.55 8.18 -1.30
CA LEU A 8 -14.22 8.02 -1.89
C LEU A 8 -14.28 7.50 -3.32
N GLU A 9 -15.20 6.58 -3.61
CA GLU A 9 -15.42 6.12 -4.98
C GLU A 9 -15.85 7.28 -5.88
N GLY A 10 -16.66 8.20 -5.35
CA GLY A 10 -17.03 9.41 -6.07
C GLY A 10 -15.83 10.29 -6.42
N PHE A 11 -14.91 10.48 -5.47
CA PHE A 11 -13.69 11.25 -5.72
C PHE A 11 -12.80 10.60 -6.78
N VAL A 12 -12.66 9.27 -6.75
CA VAL A 12 -11.91 8.53 -7.77
C VAL A 12 -12.55 8.73 -9.14
N LYS A 13 -13.88 8.70 -9.20
CA LYS A 13 -14.60 8.87 -10.45
C LYS A 13 -14.43 10.28 -11.03
N GLU A 14 -14.41 11.30 -10.16
CA GLU A 14 -14.22 12.69 -10.56
C GLU A 14 -12.79 12.99 -11.01
N ASP A 15 -11.81 12.35 -10.36
CA ASP A 15 -10.39 12.57 -10.67
C ASP A 15 -9.65 11.23 -10.62
N PRO A 16 -9.79 10.43 -11.69
CA PRO A 16 -9.21 9.08 -11.73
C PRO A 16 -7.68 9.04 -11.81
N HIS A 17 -7.04 10.17 -12.08
CA HIS A 17 -5.59 10.24 -12.19
C HIS A 17 -4.91 10.69 -10.91
N ASP A 18 -5.66 11.05 -9.88
CA ASP A 18 -5.09 11.45 -8.59
C ASP A 18 -4.82 10.20 -7.74
N PRO A 19 -3.53 9.85 -7.53
CA PRO A 19 -3.20 8.65 -6.75
C PRO A 19 -3.69 8.71 -5.31
N PHE A 20 -3.82 9.91 -4.73
CA PHE A 20 -4.29 10.05 -3.36
C PHE A 20 -5.72 9.51 -3.20
N ASN A 21 -6.58 9.71 -4.19
CA ASN A 21 -7.96 9.24 -4.11
C ASN A 21 -8.03 7.71 -4.09
N LEU A 22 -7.25 7.05 -4.95
CA LEU A 22 -7.16 5.58 -4.93
C LEU A 22 -6.55 5.08 -3.62
N TYR A 23 -5.51 5.75 -3.14
CA TYR A 23 -4.86 5.41 -1.89
C TYR A 23 -5.84 5.49 -0.72
N ALA A 24 -6.60 6.59 -0.61
CA ALA A 24 -7.59 6.77 0.45
C ALA A 24 -8.69 5.71 0.38
N LEU A 25 -9.14 5.38 -0.83
CA LEU A 25 -10.15 4.33 -1.03
C LEU A 25 -9.63 2.96 -0.59
N ALA A 26 -8.40 2.62 -0.96
CA ALA A 26 -7.77 1.37 -0.54
C ALA A 26 -7.65 1.27 0.98
N LEU A 27 -7.23 2.37 1.64
CA LEU A 27 -7.15 2.40 3.10
C LEU A 27 -8.51 2.15 3.75
N GLU A 28 -9.56 2.73 3.20
CA GLU A 28 -10.90 2.52 3.75
C GLU A 28 -11.35 1.08 3.58
N TYR A 29 -11.13 0.48 2.40
CA TYR A 29 -11.44 -0.92 2.19
C TYR A 29 -10.64 -1.85 3.10
N SER A 30 -9.41 -1.47 3.47
CA SER A 30 -8.58 -2.31 4.33
C SER A 30 -9.23 -2.61 5.69
N LYS A 31 -10.20 -1.81 6.10
CA LYS A 31 -10.94 -1.98 7.35
C LYS A 31 -12.02 -3.04 7.26
N SER A 32 -12.51 -3.35 6.06
CA SER A 32 -13.67 -4.23 5.88
C SER A 32 -13.51 -5.30 4.80
N ASP A 33 -12.68 -5.05 3.79
CA ASP A 33 -12.48 -5.97 2.68
C ASP A 33 -11.03 -5.91 2.23
N VAL A 34 -10.19 -6.72 2.87
CA VAL A 34 -8.74 -6.72 2.62
C VAL A 34 -8.42 -7.07 1.17
N HIS A 35 -9.14 -8.02 0.57
CA HIS A 35 -8.88 -8.42 -0.82
C HIS A 35 -9.15 -7.28 -1.79
N LYS A 36 -10.21 -6.51 -1.55
CA LYS A 36 -10.50 -5.33 -2.36
C LYS A 36 -9.43 -4.24 -2.19
N ALA A 37 -8.97 -4.05 -0.95
CA ALA A 37 -7.89 -3.09 -0.68
C ALA A 37 -6.61 -3.48 -1.43
N VAL A 38 -6.23 -4.76 -1.39
CA VAL A 38 -5.07 -5.27 -2.12
C VAL A 38 -5.21 -5.01 -3.62
N GLU A 39 -6.38 -5.27 -4.18
CA GLU A 39 -6.66 -5.02 -5.59
C GLU A 39 -6.43 -3.55 -5.96
N ILE A 40 -6.93 -2.61 -5.16
CA ILE A 40 -6.79 -1.18 -5.42
C ILE A 40 -5.34 -0.73 -5.25
N PHE A 41 -4.63 -1.21 -4.22
CA PHE A 41 -3.21 -0.90 -4.06
C PHE A 41 -2.39 -1.42 -5.25
N ASN A 42 -2.71 -2.60 -5.77
CA ASN A 42 -2.02 -3.11 -6.97
C ASN A 42 -2.31 -2.26 -8.20
N GLN A 43 -3.52 -1.74 -8.33
CA GLN A 43 -3.85 -0.78 -9.38
C GLN A 43 -2.98 0.48 -9.25
N LEU A 44 -2.78 0.97 -8.03
CA LEU A 44 -1.87 2.10 -7.77
C LEU A 44 -0.44 1.79 -8.18
N LEU A 45 0.06 0.61 -7.88
CA LEU A 45 1.41 0.22 -8.29
C LEU A 45 1.55 0.24 -9.81
N ASN A 46 0.52 -0.21 -10.53
CA ASN A 46 0.54 -0.26 -11.97
C ASN A 46 0.46 1.12 -12.63
N THR A 47 -0.23 2.06 -11.99
CA THR A 47 -0.48 3.38 -12.59
C THR A 47 0.40 4.49 -11.99
N HIS A 48 0.82 4.33 -10.74
CA HIS A 48 1.57 5.35 -9.99
C HIS A 48 2.65 4.68 -9.15
N ALA A 49 3.59 4.01 -9.81
CA ALA A 49 4.66 3.27 -9.13
C ALA A 49 5.52 4.14 -8.21
N GLY A 50 5.58 5.44 -8.46
CA GLY A 50 6.34 6.38 -7.63
C GLY A 50 5.59 6.90 -6.41
N TYR A 51 4.33 6.52 -6.23
CA TYR A 51 3.54 6.97 -5.07
C TYR A 51 3.94 6.14 -3.85
N VAL A 52 4.88 6.66 -3.08
CA VAL A 52 5.58 5.94 -2.01
C VAL A 52 4.67 5.32 -0.95
N PRO A 53 3.59 6.00 -0.47
CA PRO A 53 2.75 5.45 0.60
C PRO A 53 2.13 4.09 0.32
N THR A 54 1.91 3.75 -0.95
CA THR A 54 1.31 2.47 -1.34
C THR A 54 2.08 1.27 -0.79
N TYR A 55 3.41 1.33 -0.86
CA TYR A 55 4.26 0.16 -0.59
C TYR A 55 4.18 -0.30 0.86
N TYR A 56 4.21 0.63 1.80
CA TYR A 56 4.13 0.27 3.22
C TYR A 56 2.79 -0.41 3.53
N HIS A 57 1.69 0.20 3.11
CA HIS A 57 0.35 -0.31 3.43
C HIS A 57 0.05 -1.63 2.72
N LEU A 58 0.41 -1.74 1.44
CA LEU A 58 0.20 -2.99 0.70
C LEU A 58 1.04 -4.12 1.30
N GLY A 59 2.31 -3.83 1.63
CA GLY A 59 3.17 -4.82 2.27
C GLY A 59 2.59 -5.32 3.59
N LYS A 60 2.07 -4.41 4.42
CA LYS A 60 1.47 -4.77 5.71
C LYS A 60 0.21 -5.61 5.51
N LEU A 61 -0.61 -5.31 4.51
CA LEU A 61 -1.79 -6.12 4.21
C LEU A 61 -1.40 -7.54 3.79
N TYR A 62 -0.37 -7.68 2.96
CA TYR A 62 0.12 -9.00 2.59
C TYR A 62 0.61 -9.79 3.80
N VAL A 63 1.29 -9.14 4.74
CA VAL A 63 1.68 -9.78 6.00
C VAL A 63 0.44 -10.27 6.74
N ASP A 64 -0.58 -9.44 6.84
CA ASP A 64 -1.82 -9.75 7.57
C ASP A 64 -2.56 -10.97 7.01
N ILE A 65 -2.45 -11.20 5.70
CA ILE A 65 -3.09 -12.36 5.06
C ILE A 65 -2.09 -13.49 4.79
N SER A 66 -0.93 -13.44 5.44
CA SER A 66 0.11 -14.47 5.37
C SER A 66 0.70 -14.70 3.98
N GLU A 67 0.67 -13.66 3.14
CA GLU A 67 1.32 -13.67 1.83
C GLU A 67 2.72 -13.06 1.96
N ASN A 68 3.59 -13.76 2.70
CA ASN A 68 4.86 -13.20 3.14
C ASN A 68 5.85 -12.92 2.00
N GLU A 69 5.87 -13.78 0.97
CA GLU A 69 6.75 -13.55 -0.18
C GLU A 69 6.35 -12.29 -0.95
N LYS A 70 5.04 -12.09 -1.12
CA LYS A 70 4.52 -10.88 -1.76
C LYS A 70 4.82 -9.65 -0.93
N ALA A 71 4.71 -9.76 0.39
CA ALA A 71 5.03 -8.67 1.31
C ALA A 71 6.50 -8.25 1.16
N LEU A 72 7.42 -9.23 1.15
CA LEU A 72 8.85 -8.92 0.97
C LEU A 72 9.13 -8.24 -0.35
N ALA A 73 8.51 -8.72 -1.44
CA ALA A 73 8.69 -8.13 -2.76
C ALA A 73 8.22 -6.67 -2.78
N VAL A 74 7.08 -6.38 -2.13
CA VAL A 74 6.53 -5.02 -2.07
C VAL A 74 7.43 -4.11 -1.22
N PHE A 75 7.89 -4.59 -0.07
CA PHE A 75 8.81 -3.80 0.77
C PHE A 75 10.12 -3.51 0.03
N ASP A 76 10.68 -4.49 -0.67
CA ASP A 76 11.91 -4.29 -1.44
C ASP A 76 11.72 -3.26 -2.55
N ALA A 77 10.61 -3.34 -3.28
CA ALA A 77 10.29 -2.36 -4.32
C ALA A 77 10.11 -0.97 -3.72
N GLY A 78 9.39 -0.88 -2.59
CA GLY A 78 9.15 0.38 -1.91
C GLY A 78 10.43 1.03 -1.40
N ILE A 79 11.37 0.24 -0.90
CA ILE A 79 12.68 0.73 -0.46
C ILE A 79 13.41 1.41 -1.62
N LYS A 80 13.40 0.79 -2.79
CA LYS A 80 14.05 1.39 -3.98
C LYS A 80 13.37 2.71 -4.37
N VAL A 81 12.04 2.73 -4.38
CA VAL A 81 11.28 3.94 -4.74
C VAL A 81 11.51 5.06 -3.72
N ALA A 82 11.44 4.74 -2.42
CA ALA A 82 11.65 5.73 -1.36
C ALA A 82 13.08 6.27 -1.40
N SER A 83 14.06 5.41 -1.65
CA SER A 83 15.46 5.82 -1.79
C SER A 83 15.64 6.79 -2.95
N SER A 84 15.08 6.46 -4.11
CA SER A 84 15.15 7.33 -5.29
C SER A 84 14.45 8.67 -5.08
N ALA A 85 13.34 8.66 -4.34
CA ALA A 85 12.60 9.88 -4.01
C ALA A 85 13.22 10.68 -2.87
N ARG A 86 14.25 10.14 -2.22
CA ARG A 86 14.89 10.72 -1.04
C ARG A 86 13.90 10.92 0.11
N ASP A 87 12.92 10.04 0.22
CA ASP A 87 11.94 10.04 1.29
C ASP A 87 12.50 9.22 2.45
N GLN A 88 13.23 9.88 3.33
CA GLN A 88 13.95 9.21 4.43
C GLN A 88 13.00 8.57 5.45
N LYS A 89 11.87 9.20 5.71
CA LYS A 89 10.90 8.66 6.65
C LYS A 89 10.30 7.36 6.11
N ALA A 90 9.85 7.37 4.86
CA ALA A 90 9.29 6.18 4.23
C ALA A 90 10.33 5.07 4.12
N LEU A 91 11.57 5.43 3.78
CA LEU A 91 12.66 4.47 3.68
C LEU A 91 12.86 3.73 5.01
N ARG A 92 12.93 4.47 6.12
CA ARG A 92 13.10 3.86 7.44
C ARG A 92 11.92 2.97 7.82
N GLU A 93 10.70 3.43 7.55
CA GLU A 93 9.50 2.64 7.85
C GLU A 93 9.46 1.34 7.07
N LEU A 94 9.81 1.38 5.78
CA LEU A 94 9.84 0.19 4.93
C LEU A 94 10.95 -0.77 5.34
N GLN A 95 12.13 -0.26 5.68
CA GLN A 95 13.24 -1.09 6.16
C GLN A 95 12.88 -1.77 7.48
N SER A 96 12.23 -1.05 8.39
CA SER A 96 11.76 -1.61 9.66
C SER A 96 10.72 -2.71 9.46
N ALA A 97 9.74 -2.47 8.59
CA ALA A 97 8.70 -3.45 8.31
C ALA A 97 9.28 -4.72 7.68
N ARG A 98 10.23 -4.55 6.76
CA ARG A 98 10.92 -5.67 6.14
C ARG A 98 11.69 -6.49 7.17
N GLN A 99 12.44 -5.82 8.03
CA GLN A 99 13.24 -6.49 9.07
C GLN A 99 12.34 -7.24 10.05
N GLU A 100 11.23 -6.65 10.45
CA GLU A 100 10.27 -7.27 11.36
C GLU A 100 9.70 -8.54 10.76
N LEU A 101 9.34 -8.51 9.46
CA LEU A 101 8.83 -9.68 8.77
C LEU A 101 9.89 -10.80 8.71
N LEU A 102 11.13 -10.45 8.38
CA LEU A 102 12.21 -11.43 8.33
C LEU A 102 12.45 -12.11 9.68
N LEU A 103 12.38 -11.32 10.77
CA LEU A 103 12.54 -11.88 12.12
C LEU A 103 11.40 -12.84 12.46
N ASP A 104 10.18 -12.49 12.08
CA ASP A 104 9.02 -13.36 12.31
C ASP A 104 9.14 -14.69 11.54
N LEU A 105 9.76 -14.65 10.36
CA LEU A 105 9.92 -15.85 9.52
C LEU A 105 11.05 -16.78 10.00
N GLU A 106 11.94 -16.30 10.88
CA GLU A 106 13.01 -17.13 11.44
C GLU A 106 12.50 -18.17 12.43
N ASP A 107 11.33 -17.98 12.99
CA ASP A 107 10.74 -18.94 13.91
C ASP A 107 10.12 -20.15 13.14
#